data_20e0b1f8c3fd81366431e398fa80c0b1
#
_entry.id   20e0b1f8c3fd81366431e398fa80c0b1
#
_cell.length_a   1.000
_cell.length_b   1.000
_cell.length_c   1.000
_cell.angle_alpha   90.00
_cell.angle_beta   90.00
_cell.angle_gamma   90.00
#
_symmetry.space_group_name_H-M   'P 1'
#
loop_
_entity.id
_entity.type
_entity.pdbx_description
1 polymer ?
#
loop_
_entity_poly.entity_id
_entity_poly.type
_entity_poly.pdbx_seq_one_letter_code
_entity_poly.pdbx_strand_id
1 'polypeptide(L)'
;MENSSAVCLVLTTWPVDAPVTPFAQALIEARLAACVHVLEPGRSFYRWQGAVEEAEERQLVIKTTRDRVAALDARLREAHPYDLPELLVCDAEGSRAYAAWVHESVEGNAAAGPGGE
;
A
#
# COMPACT_ATOMS: atom_id res chain seq x y z
N MET A 1 9.57 -14.80 20.34
CA MET A 1 8.26 -14.34 20.51
C MET A 1 7.97 -13.18 19.61
N GLU A 2 6.83 -13.26 18.96
CA GLU A 2 6.54 -12.30 18.00
C GLU A 2 6.13 -10.99 18.64
N ASN A 3 6.50 -9.87 18.05
CA ASN A 3 6.10 -8.56 18.52
C ASN A 3 4.76 -8.21 17.93
N SER A 4 3.71 -8.40 18.74
CA SER A 4 2.35 -8.18 18.26
C SER A 4 2.01 -6.72 18.02
N SER A 5 2.92 -5.78 18.38
CA SER A 5 2.74 -4.36 18.07
C SER A 5 3.33 -3.99 16.73
N ALA A 6 4.04 -4.88 16.07
CA ALA A 6 4.74 -4.54 14.84
C ALA A 6 3.77 -4.50 13.67
N VAL A 7 3.84 -3.43 12.90
CA VAL A 7 3.09 -3.27 11.66
C VAL A 7 4.03 -2.69 10.63
N CYS A 8 3.59 -2.68 9.37
CA CYS A 8 4.34 -2.06 8.29
C CYS A 8 3.55 -0.94 7.67
N LEU A 9 4.24 0.12 7.32
CA LEU A 9 3.69 1.18 6.49
C LEU A 9 4.30 1.04 5.11
N VAL A 10 3.48 1.01 4.09
CA VAL A 10 3.93 0.98 2.70
C VAL A 10 3.53 2.30 2.07
N LEU A 11 4.50 2.99 1.51
CA LEU A 11 4.25 4.27 0.87
C LEU A 11 4.38 4.10 -0.64
N THR A 12 3.42 4.65 -1.36
CA THR A 12 3.47 4.73 -2.80
C THR A 12 2.73 5.98 -3.23
N THR A 13 2.85 6.35 -4.50
CA THR A 13 2.12 7.48 -5.05
C THR A 13 1.20 6.99 -6.15
N TRP A 14 0.23 7.81 -6.51
CA TRP A 14 -0.70 7.50 -7.57
C TRP A 14 -1.00 8.77 -8.34
N PRO A 15 -0.88 8.77 -9.67
CA PRO A 15 -1.15 10.00 -10.44
C PRO A 15 -2.61 10.36 -10.34
N VAL A 16 -2.90 11.67 -10.28
CA VAL A 16 -4.28 12.11 -10.05
C VAL A 16 -5.19 11.79 -11.22
N ASP A 17 -4.64 11.59 -12.41
CA ASP A 17 -5.47 11.31 -13.59
C ASP A 17 -5.76 9.83 -13.78
N ALA A 18 -5.38 8.99 -12.83
CA ALA A 18 -5.71 7.57 -12.86
C ALA A 18 -6.55 7.22 -11.63
N PRO A 19 -7.59 6.39 -11.79
CA PRO A 19 -8.43 6.06 -10.63
C PRO A 19 -7.69 5.17 -9.65
N VAL A 20 -7.70 5.54 -8.38
CA VAL A 20 -7.00 4.80 -7.33
C VAL A 20 -7.98 3.90 -6.56
N THR A 21 -9.27 4.20 -6.59
CA THR A 21 -10.25 3.49 -5.78
C THR A 21 -10.26 1.99 -6.03
N PRO A 22 -10.25 1.51 -7.29
CA PRO A 22 -10.26 0.05 -7.49
C PRO A 22 -9.04 -0.64 -6.88
N PHE A 23 -7.87 -0.01 -6.98
CA PHE A 23 -6.65 -0.57 -6.39
C PHE A 23 -6.77 -0.64 -4.87
N ALA A 24 -7.20 0.45 -4.26
CA ALA A 24 -7.32 0.50 -2.80
C ALA A 24 -8.31 -0.54 -2.29
N GLN A 25 -9.46 -0.65 -2.95
CA GLN A 25 -10.46 -1.63 -2.53
C GLN A 25 -9.96 -3.06 -2.73
N ALA A 26 -9.26 -3.30 -3.82
CA ALA A 26 -8.74 -4.65 -4.10
C ALA A 26 -7.74 -5.10 -3.04
N LEU A 27 -6.91 -4.20 -2.55
CA LEU A 27 -5.95 -4.56 -1.50
C LEU A 27 -6.65 -4.99 -0.22
N ILE A 28 -7.72 -4.28 0.13
CA ILE A 28 -8.48 -4.61 1.35
C ILE A 28 -9.18 -5.95 1.17
N GLU A 29 -9.82 -6.16 0.02
CA GLU A 29 -10.56 -7.39 -0.24
C GLU A 29 -9.65 -8.60 -0.27
N ALA A 30 -8.46 -8.44 -0.80
CA ALA A 30 -7.49 -9.53 -0.89
C ALA A 30 -6.71 -9.74 0.41
N ARG A 31 -7.00 -8.97 1.44
CA ARG A 31 -6.33 -9.03 2.75
C ARG A 31 -4.83 -8.76 2.64
N LEU A 32 -4.48 -7.88 1.73
CA LEU A 32 -3.11 -7.42 1.59
C LEU A 32 -2.86 -6.13 2.35
N ALA A 33 -3.89 -5.47 2.78
CA ALA A 33 -3.78 -4.24 3.56
C ALA A 33 -4.94 -4.15 4.53
N ALA A 34 -4.67 -3.60 5.69
CA ALA A 34 -5.71 -3.30 6.67
C ALA A 34 -6.33 -1.94 6.38
N CYS A 35 -5.54 -1.03 5.82
CA CYS A 35 -6.00 0.34 5.58
C CYS A 35 -5.19 0.91 4.42
N VAL A 36 -5.85 1.60 3.52
CA VAL A 36 -5.20 2.38 2.47
C VAL A 36 -5.68 3.81 2.62
N HIS A 37 -4.78 4.68 3.05
CA HIS A 37 -5.11 6.09 3.23
C HIS A 37 -4.63 6.85 2.02
N VAL A 38 -5.54 7.53 1.33
CA VAL A 38 -5.26 8.28 0.11
C VAL A 38 -5.27 9.75 0.47
N LEU A 39 -4.13 10.40 0.33
CA LEU A 39 -4.01 11.80 0.70
C LEU A 39 -4.48 12.70 -0.43
N GLU A 40 -4.70 13.97 -0.10
CA GLU A 40 -5.05 14.98 -1.09
C GLU A 40 -3.92 15.11 -2.11
N PRO A 41 -4.23 15.55 -3.34
CA PRO A 41 -3.19 15.69 -4.36
C PRO A 41 -2.11 16.68 -3.94
N GLY A 42 -0.89 16.34 -4.32
CA GLY A 42 0.26 17.19 -4.15
C GLY A 42 1.08 17.15 -5.41
N ARG A 43 2.24 17.78 -5.36
CA ARG A 43 3.13 17.82 -6.52
C ARG A 43 4.44 17.17 -6.14
N SER A 44 4.92 16.26 -7.02
CA SER A 44 6.20 15.59 -6.85
C SER A 44 7.16 16.12 -7.89
N PHE A 45 8.38 16.39 -7.47
CA PHE A 45 9.45 16.86 -8.36
C PHE A 45 10.55 15.82 -8.30
N TYR A 46 11.01 15.35 -9.47
CA TYR A 46 11.98 14.27 -9.50
C TYR A 46 12.77 14.31 -10.79
N ARG A 47 13.87 13.58 -10.83
CA ARG A 47 14.68 13.50 -12.05
C ARG A 47 14.33 12.22 -12.77
N TRP A 48 14.04 12.33 -14.05
CA TRP A 48 13.70 11.20 -14.88
C TRP A 48 14.37 11.38 -16.24
N GLN A 49 15.24 10.42 -16.60
CA GLN A 49 15.90 10.39 -17.88
C GLN A 49 16.62 11.72 -18.18
N GLY A 50 17.31 12.24 -17.18
CA GLY A 50 18.15 13.42 -17.33
C GLY A 50 17.45 14.74 -17.16
N ALA A 51 16.13 14.76 -16.97
CA ALA A 51 15.37 16.01 -16.85
C ALA A 51 14.65 16.06 -15.51
N VAL A 52 14.39 17.27 -15.04
CA VAL A 52 13.58 17.47 -13.84
C VAL A 52 12.12 17.49 -14.28
N GLU A 53 11.33 16.63 -13.65
CA GLU A 53 9.92 16.49 -14.00
C GLU A 53 9.07 16.87 -12.80
N GLU A 54 7.82 17.21 -13.09
CA GLU A 54 6.83 17.51 -12.06
C GLU A 54 5.57 16.74 -12.39
N ALA A 55 4.96 16.12 -11.35
CA ALA A 55 3.72 15.38 -11.55
C ALA A 55 2.78 15.67 -10.39
N GLU A 56 1.50 15.72 -10.70
CA GLU A 56 0.48 15.79 -9.64
C GLU A 56 0.15 14.38 -9.21
N GLU A 57 0.30 14.13 -7.92
CA GLU A 57 0.13 12.79 -7.38
C GLU A 57 -0.54 12.84 -6.02
N ARG A 58 -1.15 11.71 -5.66
CA ARG A 58 -1.60 11.49 -4.29
C ARG A 58 -0.61 10.54 -3.62
N GLN A 59 -0.26 10.83 -2.40
CA GLN A 59 0.53 9.90 -1.60
C GLN A 59 -0.43 8.91 -0.95
N LEU A 60 -0.09 7.64 -0.99
CA LEU A 60 -0.85 6.61 -0.31
C LEU A 60 -0.05 6.09 0.86
N VAL A 61 -0.72 5.93 2.00
CA VAL A 61 -0.13 5.31 3.18
C VAL A 61 -0.91 4.04 3.45
N ILE A 62 -0.25 2.90 3.28
CA ILE A 62 -0.89 1.60 3.40
C ILE A 62 -0.40 0.93 4.67
N LYS A 63 -1.33 0.44 5.48
CA LYS A 63 -0.98 -0.21 6.75
C LYS A 63 -1.23 -1.70 6.60
N THR A 64 -0.19 -2.49 6.87
CA THR A 64 -0.26 -3.92 6.68
C THR A 64 0.74 -4.61 7.61
N THR A 65 1.05 -5.86 7.33
CA THR A 65 2.05 -6.61 8.07
C THR A 65 3.15 -7.04 7.11
N ARG A 66 4.30 -7.36 7.67
CA ARG A 66 5.50 -7.65 6.85
C ARG A 66 5.26 -8.81 5.90
N ASP A 67 4.51 -9.82 6.34
CA ASP A 67 4.29 -11.01 5.51
C ASP A 67 3.36 -10.76 4.33
N ARG A 68 2.72 -9.59 4.26
CA ARG A 68 1.87 -9.25 3.10
C ARG A 68 2.56 -8.38 2.08
N VAL A 69 3.75 -7.88 2.39
CA VAL A 69 4.39 -6.86 1.55
C VAL A 69 4.71 -7.39 0.15
N ALA A 70 5.21 -8.62 0.04
CA ALA A 70 5.57 -9.14 -1.28
C ALA A 70 4.36 -9.25 -2.20
N ALA A 71 3.23 -9.74 -1.67
CA ALA A 71 2.03 -9.87 -2.48
C ALA A 71 1.43 -8.51 -2.80
N LEU A 72 1.53 -7.56 -1.86
CA LEU A 72 1.08 -6.20 -2.10
C LEU A 72 1.89 -5.56 -3.23
N ASP A 73 3.21 -5.72 -3.19
CA ASP A 73 4.08 -5.20 -4.23
C ASP A 73 3.71 -5.75 -5.60
N ALA A 74 3.43 -7.05 -5.68
CA ALA A 74 3.03 -7.65 -6.95
C ALA A 74 1.74 -7.02 -7.48
N ARG A 75 0.74 -6.79 -6.60
CA ARG A 75 -0.48 -6.14 -7.02
C ARG A 75 -0.24 -4.71 -7.44
N LEU A 76 0.64 -4.00 -6.73
CA LEU A 76 0.96 -2.63 -7.08
C LEU A 76 1.55 -2.56 -8.49
N ARG A 77 2.48 -3.45 -8.79
CA ARG A 77 3.13 -3.40 -10.11
C ARG A 77 2.18 -3.76 -11.23
N GLU A 78 1.20 -4.62 -10.96
CA GLU A 78 0.20 -4.93 -11.97
C GLU A 78 -0.73 -3.77 -12.24
N ALA A 79 -1.11 -3.04 -11.21
CA ALA A 79 -2.16 -2.03 -11.32
C ALA A 79 -1.66 -0.62 -11.59
N HIS A 80 -0.41 -0.34 -11.24
CA HIS A 80 0.08 1.02 -11.27
C HIS A 80 0.35 1.48 -12.71
N PRO A 81 0.00 2.74 -13.03
CA PRO A 81 0.24 3.24 -14.39
C PRO A 81 1.71 3.46 -14.74
N TYR A 82 2.60 3.59 -13.74
CA TYR A 82 4.01 3.85 -14.00
C TYR A 82 4.77 2.54 -14.19
N ASP A 83 5.82 2.59 -15.02
CA ASP A 83 6.74 1.45 -15.13
C ASP A 83 7.50 1.22 -13.84
N LEU A 84 7.82 2.30 -13.11
CA LEU A 84 8.57 2.21 -11.86
C LEU A 84 7.81 2.95 -10.77
N PRO A 85 6.84 2.29 -10.13
CA PRO A 85 6.11 2.95 -9.07
C PRO A 85 6.94 3.03 -7.80
N GLU A 86 6.65 4.04 -6.98
CA GLU A 86 7.27 4.14 -5.66
C GLU A 86 6.82 2.98 -4.80
N LEU A 87 7.76 2.37 -4.08
CA LEU A 87 7.44 1.41 -3.03
C LEU A 87 8.45 1.59 -1.92
N LEU A 88 8.00 2.10 -0.79
CA LEU A 88 8.83 2.24 0.39
C LEU A 88 8.14 1.49 1.51
N VAL A 89 8.92 0.71 2.27
CA VAL A 89 8.38 -0.10 3.36
C VAL A 89 9.07 0.34 4.63
N CYS A 90 8.27 0.72 5.62
CA CYS A 90 8.77 1.16 6.91
C CYS A 90 8.20 0.28 8.00
N ASP A 91 9.04 -0.15 8.92
CA ASP A 91 8.55 -0.84 10.11
C ASP A 91 8.02 0.20 11.08
N ALA A 92 6.94 -0.13 11.75
CA ALA A 92 6.34 0.77 12.72
C ALA A 92 5.83 -0.04 13.90
N GLU A 93 5.71 0.64 15.03
CA GLU A 93 5.19 0.02 16.23
C GLU A 93 3.89 0.74 16.58
N GLY A 94 2.79 0.00 16.64
CA GLY A 94 1.50 0.59 16.97
C GLY A 94 1.13 0.31 18.41
N SER A 95 0.03 0.92 18.85
CA SER A 95 -0.55 0.50 20.11
C SER A 95 -0.96 -0.97 19.98
N ARG A 96 -1.02 -1.66 21.10
CA ARG A 96 -1.34 -3.09 21.06
C ARG A 96 -2.67 -3.34 20.39
N ALA A 97 -3.68 -2.54 20.74
CA ALA A 97 -5.01 -2.75 20.20
C ALA A 97 -5.08 -2.44 18.70
N TYR A 98 -4.43 -1.37 18.27
CA TYR A 98 -4.45 -1.01 16.86
C TYR A 98 -3.67 -2.02 16.03
N ALA A 99 -2.48 -2.43 16.52
CA ALA A 99 -1.69 -3.43 15.81
C ALA A 99 -2.45 -4.75 15.69
N ALA A 100 -3.17 -5.14 16.75
CA ALA A 100 -3.98 -6.33 16.69
C ALA A 100 -5.04 -6.23 15.59
N TRP A 101 -5.67 -5.07 15.48
CA TRP A 101 -6.65 -4.84 14.42
C TRP A 101 -6.01 -4.97 13.04
N VAL A 102 -4.80 -4.41 12.85
CA VAL A 102 -4.11 -4.54 11.58
C VAL A 102 -3.85 -6.00 11.25
N HIS A 103 -3.32 -6.76 12.22
CA HIS A 103 -3.01 -8.18 12.02
C HIS A 103 -4.27 -8.97 11.68
N GLU A 104 -5.36 -8.75 12.40
CA GLU A 104 -6.60 -9.45 12.15
C GLU A 104 -7.16 -9.14 10.76
N SER A 105 -7.00 -7.90 10.33
CA SER A 105 -7.56 -7.46 9.06
C SER A 105 -6.89 -8.13 7.86
N VAL A 106 -5.64 -8.58 8.02
CA VAL A 106 -4.92 -9.20 6.92
C VAL A 106 -4.78 -10.71 7.09
N GLU A 107 -5.33 -11.28 8.16
CA GLU A 107 -5.29 -12.73 8.34
C GLU A 107 -6.16 -13.40 7.30
N GLY A 108 -5.73 -14.58 6.90
CA GLY A 108 -6.50 -15.36 5.97
C GLY A 108 -5.76 -15.60 4.70
N ASN A 109 -6.43 -16.13 3.72
CA ASN A 109 -5.82 -16.51 2.47
C ASN A 109 -5.78 -15.30 1.53
N ALA A 110 -4.66 -14.57 1.55
CA ALA A 110 -4.51 -13.38 0.73
C ALA A 110 -4.61 -13.67 -0.76
N ALA A 111 -4.25 -14.90 -1.17
CA ALA A 111 -4.28 -15.24 -2.58
C ALA A 111 -5.67 -15.57 -3.08
N ALA A 112 -6.60 -15.82 -2.17
CA ALA A 112 -7.93 -16.24 -2.58
C ALA A 112 -8.70 -15.13 -3.28
N GLY A 113 -8.49 -13.90 -2.83
CA GLY A 113 -9.26 -12.80 -3.39
C GLY A 113 -10.73 -12.90 -3.05
N PRO A 114 -11.54 -12.07 -3.68
CA PRO A 114 -12.97 -12.05 -3.37
C PRO A 114 -13.59 -13.36 -3.80
N GLY A 115 -14.36 -13.94 -2.98
CA GLY A 115 -15.03 -15.16 -3.30
C GLY A 115 -14.22 -16.40 -3.17
N GLY A 116 -13.01 -16.27 -2.70
CA GLY A 116 -12.13 -17.43 -2.57
C GLY A 116 -12.27 -18.15 -1.28
N GLU A 117 -13.12 -17.75 -0.41
CA GLU A 117 -13.24 -18.34 0.86
C GLU A 117 -14.06 -19.47 0.97
#